data_05b9c81bcfdc0d8924e1b1bd448953a6
#
_entry.id   05b9c81bcfdc0d8924e1b1bd448953a6
#
_cell.length_a   1.000
_cell.length_b   1.000
_cell.length_c   1.000
_cell.angle_alpha   90.00
_cell.angle_beta   90.00
_cell.angle_gamma   90.00
#
_symmetry.space_group_name_H-M   'P 1'
#
loop_
_entity.id
_entity.type
_entity.pdbx_description
1 polymer ?
#
loop_
_entity_poly.entity_id
_entity_poly.type
_entity_poly.pdbx_seq_one_letter_code
_entity_poly.pdbx_strand_id
1 'polypeptide(L)'
;MDKKKIDIQENVIDTENFLPDENSVKITYRAEEKETDVEDIFSRKNMKSKHRRRIITGVVMCVLMLIGVGTIIAGGVGVVTTLLDNTAEKEEYNALLATLVVADPLPFESPDQADMELLLSSSVWAAVMNEDMEKYEKDDFGQTYLPAVDVDRYFARIFGTQFVLEHDDFSDQEIDFEYDEDKQAYIVPVTSFPTGFTPKVEKIKTGGGEKIVTVGYISPATNWNDTSDGSVSKYVDYIFQKQGKEYYLVAIRESEMQVEIAPAESEAQ
;
A
#
# COMPACT_ATOMS: atom_id res chain seq x y z
N MET A 1 -46.66 17.25 -10.99
CA MET A 1 -47.85 17.54 -11.77
C MET A 1 -47.93 16.51 -12.87
N ASP A 2 -48.85 15.56 -12.72
CA ASP A 2 -49.77 15.04 -13.73
C ASP A 2 -50.46 13.82 -13.13
N LYS A 3 -51.72 14.07 -12.78
CA LYS A 3 -52.66 13.06 -12.29
C LYS A 3 -53.25 12.33 -13.50
N LYS A 4 -52.99 11.04 -13.63
CA LYS A 4 -53.66 10.18 -14.61
C LYS A 4 -55.05 9.82 -14.09
N LYS A 5 -56.09 10.35 -14.70
CA LYS A 5 -57.50 10.03 -14.52
C LYS A 5 -57.77 8.65 -15.09
N ILE A 6 -58.43 7.79 -14.32
CA ILE A 6 -58.99 6.54 -14.79
C ILE A 6 -60.46 6.79 -15.07
N ASP A 7 -60.86 6.67 -16.34
CA ASP A 7 -62.25 6.68 -16.78
C ASP A 7 -62.88 5.33 -16.50
N ILE A 8 -63.99 5.35 -15.74
CA ILE A 8 -64.87 4.20 -15.53
C ILE A 8 -66.05 4.41 -16.49
N GLN A 9 -66.12 3.55 -17.51
CA GLN A 9 -67.31 3.51 -18.37
C GLN A 9 -68.39 2.66 -17.66
N GLU A 10 -69.47 3.32 -17.34
CA GLU A 10 -70.72 2.75 -16.86
C GLU A 10 -71.50 2.23 -18.09
N ASN A 11 -71.67 0.88 -18.19
CA ASN A 11 -72.60 0.28 -19.16
C ASN A 11 -73.99 0.25 -18.58
N VAL A 12 -74.84 1.16 -19.08
CA VAL A 12 -76.29 1.14 -18.86
C VAL A 12 -76.88 0.08 -19.76
N ILE A 13 -77.50 -0.90 -19.17
CA ILE A 13 -78.34 -1.93 -19.88
C ILE A 13 -79.77 -1.46 -19.75
N ASP A 14 -80.37 -1.11 -20.87
CA ASP A 14 -81.77 -0.79 -21.03
C ASP A 14 -82.65 -2.02 -20.75
N THR A 15 -83.55 -1.85 -19.80
CA THR A 15 -84.65 -2.80 -19.54
C THR A 15 -85.92 -2.28 -20.09
N GLU A 16 -86.30 -2.69 -21.30
CA GLU A 16 -87.70 -2.62 -21.72
C GLU A 16 -88.11 -3.85 -22.51
N ASN A 17 -89.25 -4.47 -22.03
CA ASN A 17 -90.16 -5.38 -22.71
C ASN A 17 -89.74 -6.87 -22.77
N PHE A 18 -90.29 -7.59 -21.81
CA PHE A 18 -90.98 -8.89 -22.16
C PHE A 18 -92.10 -9.24 -21.15
N LEU A 19 -93.35 -9.32 -21.62
CA LEU A 19 -94.53 -9.78 -20.90
C LEU A 19 -94.54 -11.34 -20.75
N PRO A 20 -95.21 -11.84 -19.73
CA PRO A 20 -95.02 -13.24 -19.29
C PRO A 20 -95.87 -14.25 -20.09
N ASP A 21 -95.30 -15.41 -20.34
CA ASP A 21 -96.06 -16.56 -20.76
C ASP A 21 -96.09 -17.63 -19.60
N GLU A 22 -97.31 -18.05 -19.30
CA GLU A 22 -97.61 -19.03 -18.26
C GLU A 22 -97.16 -20.42 -18.66
N ASN A 23 -96.10 -20.94 -18.05
CA ASN A 23 -95.95 -22.31 -17.72
C ASN A 23 -94.92 -22.54 -16.63
N SER A 24 -95.38 -22.63 -15.43
CA SER A 24 -94.61 -22.81 -14.24
C SER A 24 -93.83 -24.15 -14.22
N VAL A 25 -92.55 -24.10 -14.42
CA VAL A 25 -91.71 -25.17 -13.96
C VAL A 25 -91.10 -24.71 -12.63
N LYS A 26 -91.55 -25.30 -11.53
CA LYS A 26 -90.96 -25.15 -10.21
C LYS A 26 -89.54 -25.73 -10.22
N ILE A 27 -88.54 -24.94 -10.37
CA ILE A 27 -87.19 -25.38 -10.09
C ILE A 27 -86.92 -25.11 -8.60
N THR A 28 -86.94 -26.18 -7.82
CA THR A 28 -86.55 -26.17 -6.41
C THR A 28 -85.01 -26.03 -6.36
N TYR A 29 -84.54 -24.86 -6.07
CA TYR A 29 -83.11 -24.70 -5.73
C TYR A 29 -82.91 -25.20 -4.32
N ARG A 30 -82.25 -26.36 -4.19
CA ARG A 30 -81.73 -26.90 -2.92
C ARG A 30 -80.45 -26.10 -2.68
N ALA A 31 -80.45 -25.03 -1.87
CA ALA A 31 -79.26 -24.40 -1.34
C ALA A 31 -78.61 -25.38 -0.39
N GLU A 32 -77.56 -26.05 -0.87
CA GLU A 32 -76.58 -26.66 0.03
C GLU A 32 -75.71 -25.51 0.58
N GLU A 33 -76.10 -25.09 1.76
CA GLU A 33 -75.24 -24.26 2.59
C GLU A 33 -74.00 -25.08 2.96
N LYS A 34 -72.88 -24.91 2.16
CA LYS A 34 -71.55 -25.31 2.61
C LYS A 34 -71.13 -24.27 3.63
N GLU A 35 -71.33 -24.60 4.88
CA GLU A 35 -70.62 -23.97 5.99
C GLU A 35 -69.12 -24.16 5.73
N THR A 36 -68.49 -23.22 4.98
CA THR A 36 -67.04 -23.15 4.88
C THR A 36 -66.51 -22.58 6.18
N ASP A 37 -65.92 -23.47 6.95
CA ASP A 37 -65.32 -23.20 8.23
C ASP A 37 -64.35 -22.02 8.10
N VAL A 38 -64.75 -20.87 8.66
CA VAL A 38 -63.96 -19.61 8.61
C VAL A 38 -62.60 -19.80 9.25
N GLU A 39 -62.46 -20.76 10.18
CA GLU A 39 -61.19 -21.12 10.81
C GLU A 39 -60.20 -21.74 9.82
N ASP A 40 -60.67 -22.48 8.79
CA ASP A 40 -59.80 -23.13 7.82
C ASP A 40 -59.16 -22.11 6.85
N ILE A 41 -59.86 -21.00 6.57
CA ILE A 41 -59.32 -19.90 5.71
C ILE A 41 -58.27 -19.12 6.46
N PHE A 42 -58.44 -18.83 7.74
CA PHE A 42 -57.46 -18.16 8.58
C PHE A 42 -56.20 -19.01 8.84
N SER A 43 -56.37 -20.31 9.03
CA SER A 43 -55.27 -21.28 9.21
C SER A 43 -54.39 -21.38 7.96
N ARG A 44 -54.97 -21.46 6.76
CA ARG A 44 -54.24 -21.52 5.48
C ARG A 44 -53.50 -20.22 5.16
N LYS A 45 -54.07 -19.05 5.53
CA LYS A 45 -53.43 -17.74 5.32
C LYS A 45 -52.22 -17.55 6.24
N ASN A 46 -52.31 -18.01 7.49
CA ASN A 46 -51.21 -17.97 8.45
C ASN A 46 -50.05 -18.91 8.12
N MET A 47 -50.34 -20.10 7.58
CA MET A 47 -49.31 -21.05 7.16
C MET A 47 -48.53 -20.54 5.94
N LYS A 48 -49.18 -19.92 4.95
CA LYS A 48 -48.51 -19.31 3.79
C LYS A 48 -47.62 -18.13 4.20
N SER A 49 -48.02 -17.32 5.17
CA SER A 49 -47.25 -16.21 5.72
C SER A 49 -46.00 -16.68 6.45
N LYS A 50 -46.10 -17.71 7.29
CA LYS A 50 -44.97 -18.28 8.03
C LYS A 50 -43.96 -18.96 7.09
N HIS A 51 -44.41 -19.64 6.05
CA HIS A 51 -43.54 -20.29 5.07
C HIS A 51 -42.78 -19.24 4.23
N ARG A 52 -43.47 -18.19 3.80
CA ARG A 52 -42.87 -17.05 3.06
C ARG A 52 -41.83 -16.30 3.88
N ARG A 53 -42.07 -16.09 5.17
CA ARG A 53 -41.10 -15.49 6.08
C ARG A 53 -39.83 -16.34 6.25
N ARG A 54 -39.97 -17.66 6.39
CA ARG A 54 -38.85 -18.60 6.49
C ARG A 54 -38.00 -18.64 5.22
N ILE A 55 -38.64 -18.60 4.04
CA ILE A 55 -37.90 -18.49 2.75
C ILE A 55 -37.16 -17.20 2.65
N ILE A 56 -37.78 -16.06 2.98
CA ILE A 56 -37.15 -14.75 2.95
C ILE A 56 -35.93 -14.69 3.91
N THR A 57 -36.10 -15.21 5.13
CA THR A 57 -34.98 -15.27 6.10
C THR A 57 -33.85 -16.17 5.59
N GLY A 58 -34.15 -17.32 4.97
CA GLY A 58 -33.16 -18.19 4.36
C GLY A 58 -32.38 -17.50 3.23
N VAL A 59 -33.07 -16.79 2.34
CA VAL A 59 -32.44 -16.05 1.24
C VAL A 59 -31.55 -14.92 1.78
N VAL A 60 -32.00 -14.16 2.78
CA VAL A 60 -31.20 -13.12 3.41
C VAL A 60 -29.94 -13.70 4.05
N MET A 61 -30.05 -14.82 4.75
CA MET A 61 -28.88 -15.50 5.34
C MET A 61 -27.90 -16.00 4.27
N CYS A 62 -28.38 -16.55 3.17
CA CYS A 62 -27.52 -16.96 2.05
C CYS A 62 -26.79 -15.75 1.41
N VAL A 63 -27.48 -14.64 1.21
CA VAL A 63 -26.86 -13.41 0.70
C VAL A 63 -25.81 -12.88 1.65
N LEU A 64 -26.07 -12.85 2.96
CA LEU A 64 -25.09 -12.44 3.98
C LEU A 64 -23.89 -13.38 4.02
N MET A 65 -24.07 -14.70 3.87
CA MET A 65 -22.96 -15.65 3.76
C MET A 65 -22.12 -15.41 2.51
N LEU A 66 -22.74 -15.16 1.36
CA LEU A 66 -22.02 -14.87 0.12
C LEU A 66 -21.20 -13.56 0.23
N ILE A 67 -21.76 -12.53 0.87
CA ILE A 67 -21.03 -11.28 1.15
C ILE A 67 -19.87 -11.57 2.10
N GLY A 68 -20.08 -12.33 3.17
CA GLY A 68 -19.03 -12.69 4.13
C GLY A 68 -17.89 -13.49 3.50
N VAL A 69 -18.18 -14.46 2.65
CA VAL A 69 -17.16 -15.22 1.90
C VAL A 69 -16.45 -14.33 0.88
N GLY A 70 -17.19 -13.45 0.19
CA GLY A 70 -16.61 -12.49 -0.76
C GLY A 70 -15.63 -11.53 -0.09
N THR A 71 -15.93 -11.03 1.12
CA THR A 71 -15.02 -10.14 1.87
C THR A 71 -13.78 -10.86 2.39
N ILE A 72 -13.90 -12.14 2.78
CA ILE A 72 -12.74 -12.95 3.20
C ILE A 72 -11.82 -13.23 2.01
N ILE A 73 -12.37 -13.57 0.84
CA ILE A 73 -11.59 -13.81 -0.38
C ILE A 73 -10.93 -12.51 -0.84
N ALA A 74 -11.66 -11.39 -0.90
CA ALA A 74 -11.11 -10.10 -1.30
C ALA A 74 -10.04 -9.59 -0.32
N GLY A 75 -10.25 -9.77 1.00
CA GLY A 75 -9.26 -9.46 2.04
C GLY A 75 -8.02 -10.36 1.95
N GLY A 76 -8.22 -11.66 1.73
CA GLY A 76 -7.12 -12.63 1.59
C GLY A 76 -6.29 -12.39 0.33
N VAL A 77 -6.92 -12.08 -0.81
CA VAL A 77 -6.22 -11.71 -2.05
C VAL A 77 -5.45 -10.40 -1.86
N GLY A 78 -6.03 -9.40 -1.20
CA GLY A 78 -5.35 -8.14 -0.89
C GLY A 78 -4.10 -8.33 -0.04
N VAL A 79 -4.16 -9.20 0.98
CA VAL A 79 -2.99 -9.52 1.83
C VAL A 79 -1.92 -10.27 1.03
N VAL A 80 -2.30 -11.23 0.19
CA VAL A 80 -1.34 -11.99 -0.63
C VAL A 80 -0.69 -11.12 -1.70
N THR A 81 -1.43 -10.23 -2.37
CA THR A 81 -0.87 -9.29 -3.34
C THR A 81 0.06 -8.29 -2.66
N THR A 82 -0.29 -7.77 -1.49
CA THR A 82 0.58 -6.87 -0.71
C THR A 82 1.89 -7.56 -0.30
N LEU A 83 1.85 -8.87 0.05
CA LEU A 83 3.05 -9.63 0.39
C LEU A 83 3.94 -9.93 -0.84
N LEU A 84 3.35 -10.14 -2.02
CA LEU A 84 4.07 -10.38 -3.26
C LEU A 84 4.64 -9.07 -3.85
N ASP A 85 3.89 -7.96 -3.79
CA ASP A 85 4.35 -6.64 -4.24
C ASP A 85 5.44 -6.05 -3.32
N ASN A 86 5.51 -6.49 -2.06
CA ASN A 86 6.46 -5.98 -1.07
C ASN A 86 7.93 -6.33 -1.39
N THR A 87 8.18 -7.35 -2.20
CA THR A 87 9.55 -7.71 -2.60
C THR A 87 10.14 -6.68 -3.53
N ALA A 88 9.41 -6.25 -4.56
CA ALA A 88 9.85 -5.22 -5.49
C ALA A 88 10.04 -3.86 -4.77
N GLU A 89 9.12 -3.50 -3.88
CA GLU A 89 9.22 -2.30 -3.07
C GLU A 89 10.43 -2.34 -2.12
N LYS A 90 10.73 -3.49 -1.52
CA LYS A 90 11.94 -3.67 -0.69
C LYS A 90 13.21 -3.49 -1.50
N GLU A 91 13.29 -4.03 -2.70
CA GLU A 91 14.44 -3.85 -3.59
C GLU A 91 14.61 -2.39 -4.00
N GLU A 92 13.51 -1.67 -4.26
CA GLU A 92 13.54 -0.23 -4.54
C GLU A 92 14.14 0.56 -3.36
N TYR A 93 13.70 0.28 -2.12
CA TYR A 93 14.27 0.94 -0.94
C TYR A 93 15.70 0.49 -0.63
N ASN A 94 16.07 -0.76 -0.89
CA ASN A 94 17.46 -1.20 -0.79
C ASN A 94 18.37 -0.36 -1.71
N ALA A 95 17.97 -0.17 -2.96
CA ALA A 95 18.71 0.64 -3.91
C ALA A 95 18.71 2.14 -3.54
N LEU A 96 17.56 2.67 -3.09
CA LEU A 96 17.41 4.07 -2.70
C LEU A 96 18.28 4.45 -1.50
N LEU A 97 18.39 3.55 -0.52
CA LEU A 97 19.05 3.79 0.75
C LEU A 97 20.52 3.29 0.77
N ALA A 98 21.01 2.70 -0.31
CA ALA A 98 22.32 2.05 -0.33
C ALA A 98 23.46 2.97 0.15
N THR A 99 23.59 4.15 -0.42
CA THR A 99 24.66 5.10 -0.06
C THR A 99 24.48 5.70 1.32
N LEU A 100 23.23 5.95 1.72
CA LEU A 100 22.93 6.47 3.04
C LEU A 100 23.23 5.43 4.14
N VAL A 101 22.98 4.13 3.88
CA VAL A 101 23.34 3.05 4.80
C VAL A 101 24.84 2.85 4.90
N VAL A 102 25.58 3.02 3.80
CA VAL A 102 27.07 3.01 3.81
C VAL A 102 27.62 4.14 4.69
N ALA A 103 27.03 5.33 4.60
CA ALA A 103 27.42 6.50 5.39
C ALA A 103 27.05 6.39 6.89
N ASP A 104 26.13 5.50 7.24
CA ASP A 104 25.67 5.20 8.61
C ASP A 104 25.26 6.45 9.42
N PRO A 105 24.26 7.22 8.98
CA PRO A 105 23.87 8.47 9.63
C PRO A 105 23.38 8.24 11.06
N LEU A 106 23.66 9.20 11.93
CA LEU A 106 23.05 9.24 13.25
C LEU A 106 21.54 9.48 13.14
N PRO A 107 20.74 9.00 14.10
CA PRO A 107 19.32 9.28 14.15
C PRO A 107 19.02 10.79 14.15
N PHE A 108 17.99 11.20 13.40
CA PHE A 108 17.49 12.56 13.35
C PHE A 108 15.97 12.56 13.16
N GLU A 109 15.30 13.64 13.58
CA GLU A 109 13.86 13.83 13.45
C GLU A 109 13.47 14.72 12.27
N SER A 110 14.43 15.39 11.65
CA SER A 110 14.25 16.21 10.46
C SER A 110 15.58 16.32 9.70
N PRO A 111 15.58 16.37 8.35
CA PRO A 111 16.80 16.45 7.54
C PRO A 111 17.72 17.64 7.85
N ASP A 112 17.17 18.77 8.34
CA ASP A 112 17.93 19.93 8.80
C ASP A 112 18.71 19.71 10.12
N GLN A 113 18.47 18.60 10.81
CA GLN A 113 19.21 18.17 12.00
C GLN A 113 20.28 17.14 11.68
N ALA A 114 20.29 16.64 10.46
CA ALA A 114 21.27 15.67 10.02
C ALA A 114 22.63 16.34 9.77
N ASP A 115 23.66 15.53 9.76
CA ASP A 115 24.97 15.96 9.29
C ASP A 115 24.91 16.23 7.78
N MET A 116 25.03 17.50 7.38
CA MET A 116 24.88 17.93 6.01
C MET A 116 26.00 17.41 5.12
N GLU A 117 27.23 17.33 5.63
CA GLU A 117 28.38 16.76 4.91
C GLU A 117 28.17 15.29 4.61
N LEU A 118 27.61 14.52 5.56
CA LEU A 118 27.25 13.13 5.36
C LEU A 118 26.14 12.97 4.30
N LEU A 119 25.10 13.84 4.31
CA LEU A 119 24.06 13.82 3.30
C LEU A 119 24.59 14.19 1.90
N LEU A 120 25.51 15.14 1.85
CA LEU A 120 26.22 15.54 0.64
C LEU A 120 27.03 14.36 0.09
N SER A 121 27.92 13.78 0.90
CA SER A 121 28.72 12.61 0.53
C SER A 121 27.83 11.47 0.01
N SER A 122 26.78 11.10 0.75
CA SER A 122 25.82 10.07 0.35
C SER A 122 25.20 10.37 -1.02
N SER A 123 24.88 11.64 -1.32
CA SER A 123 24.25 12.06 -2.57
C SER A 123 25.22 12.05 -3.75
N VAL A 124 26.48 12.46 -3.52
CA VAL A 124 27.55 12.37 -4.52
C VAL A 124 27.82 10.92 -4.87
N TRP A 125 27.96 10.03 -3.89
CA TRP A 125 28.13 8.61 -4.13
C TRP A 125 26.92 7.96 -4.83
N ALA A 126 25.71 8.42 -4.51
CA ALA A 126 24.51 7.95 -5.21
C ALA A 126 24.53 8.34 -6.71
N ALA A 127 25.01 9.54 -7.03
CA ALA A 127 25.19 9.96 -8.40
C ALA A 127 26.30 9.15 -9.09
N VAL A 128 27.46 8.98 -8.46
CA VAL A 128 28.59 8.21 -8.99
C VAL A 128 28.21 6.77 -9.31
N MET A 129 27.40 6.12 -8.44
CA MET A 129 26.99 4.74 -8.64
C MET A 129 25.93 4.52 -9.71
N ASN A 130 25.09 5.51 -9.94
CA ASN A 130 23.91 5.33 -10.78
C ASN A 130 24.00 6.04 -12.13
N GLU A 131 24.96 6.96 -12.29
CA GLU A 131 25.20 7.66 -13.54
C GLU A 131 26.28 6.98 -14.39
N ASP A 132 26.17 7.14 -15.70
CA ASP A 132 27.24 6.79 -16.61
C ASP A 132 28.34 7.86 -16.54
N MET A 133 29.38 7.62 -15.74
CA MET A 133 30.46 8.56 -15.52
C MET A 133 31.27 8.87 -16.79
N GLU A 134 31.21 8.02 -17.82
CA GLU A 134 31.89 8.24 -19.11
C GLU A 134 31.24 9.37 -19.94
N LYS A 135 30.01 9.75 -19.63
CA LYS A 135 29.32 10.86 -20.32
C LYS A 135 29.80 12.25 -19.92
N TYR A 136 30.46 12.33 -18.76
CA TYR A 136 30.89 13.60 -18.20
C TYR A 136 32.30 14.00 -18.67
N GLU A 137 32.58 15.33 -18.64
CA GLU A 137 33.89 15.85 -18.89
C GLU A 137 34.91 15.33 -17.88
N LYS A 138 36.14 15.09 -18.34
CA LYS A 138 37.26 14.69 -17.49
C LYS A 138 38.36 15.71 -17.55
N ASP A 139 39.11 15.86 -16.46
CA ASP A 139 40.30 16.64 -16.42
C ASP A 139 41.53 15.95 -17.06
N ASP A 140 42.68 16.59 -17.04
CA ASP A 140 43.92 16.05 -17.58
C ASP A 140 44.46 14.84 -16.78
N PHE A 141 43.96 14.61 -15.58
CA PHE A 141 44.30 13.48 -14.68
C PHE A 141 43.32 12.34 -14.75
N GLY A 142 42.26 12.49 -15.53
CA GLY A 142 41.19 11.47 -15.69
C GLY A 142 40.11 11.53 -14.61
N GLN A 143 40.11 12.55 -13.75
CA GLN A 143 39.07 12.84 -12.78
C GLN A 143 37.82 13.34 -13.52
N THR A 144 36.63 12.98 -13.02
CA THR A 144 35.37 13.31 -13.69
C THR A 144 34.69 14.50 -13.04
N TYR A 145 34.25 15.46 -13.87
CA TYR A 145 33.40 16.58 -13.41
C TYR A 145 31.95 16.14 -13.30
N LEU A 146 31.48 15.76 -12.09
CA LEU A 146 30.10 15.40 -11.82
C LEU A 146 29.27 16.66 -11.54
N PRO A 147 28.29 17.02 -12.40
CA PRO A 147 27.48 18.22 -12.19
C PRO A 147 26.71 18.19 -10.86
N ALA A 148 26.72 19.31 -10.13
CA ALA A 148 25.97 19.47 -8.88
C ALA A 148 24.45 19.17 -9.06
N VAL A 149 23.88 19.55 -10.21
CA VAL A 149 22.48 19.26 -10.52
C VAL A 149 22.14 17.76 -10.54
N ASP A 150 23.09 16.89 -10.86
CA ASP A 150 22.90 15.44 -10.79
C ASP A 150 22.94 14.98 -9.32
N VAL A 151 23.82 15.54 -8.50
CA VAL A 151 23.86 15.29 -7.05
C VAL A 151 22.56 15.73 -6.40
N ASP A 152 22.07 16.94 -6.69
CA ASP A 152 20.79 17.47 -6.22
C ASP A 152 19.62 16.54 -6.58
N ARG A 153 19.65 15.96 -7.75
CA ARG A 153 18.60 15.02 -8.19
C ARG A 153 18.55 13.77 -7.30
N TYR A 154 19.71 13.21 -6.91
CA TYR A 154 19.77 12.06 -6.01
C TYR A 154 19.38 12.43 -4.59
N PHE A 155 19.82 13.59 -4.10
CA PHE A 155 19.36 14.14 -2.83
C PHE A 155 17.83 14.30 -2.80
N ALA A 156 17.25 14.95 -3.81
CA ALA A 156 15.83 15.23 -3.89
C ALA A 156 14.98 13.94 -4.03
N ARG A 157 15.52 12.85 -4.56
CA ARG A 157 14.80 11.53 -4.59
C ARG A 157 14.58 10.99 -3.19
N ILE A 158 15.46 11.28 -2.23
CA ILE A 158 15.37 10.80 -0.86
C ILE A 158 14.61 11.80 0.02
N PHE A 159 15.01 13.08 0.00
CA PHE A 159 14.56 14.10 0.94
C PHE A 159 13.50 15.07 0.37
N GLY A 160 13.21 14.99 -0.93
CA GLY A 160 12.31 15.92 -1.61
C GLY A 160 12.98 17.25 -1.97
N THR A 161 12.21 18.14 -2.60
CA THR A 161 12.71 19.43 -3.11
C THR A 161 12.57 20.59 -2.12
N GLN A 162 12.06 20.33 -0.92
CA GLN A 162 11.92 21.39 0.11
C GLN A 162 13.19 21.62 0.92
N PHE A 163 14.13 20.70 0.87
CA PHE A 163 15.45 20.85 1.45
C PHE A 163 16.44 21.17 0.33
N VAL A 164 17.37 22.06 0.60
CA VAL A 164 18.41 22.48 -0.33
C VAL A 164 19.73 21.93 0.18
N LEU A 165 20.43 21.22 -0.70
CA LEU A 165 21.76 20.72 -0.40
C LEU A 165 22.76 21.87 -0.57
N GLU A 166 23.61 22.09 0.42
CA GLU A 166 24.72 23.02 0.31
C GLU A 166 25.93 22.31 -0.28
N HIS A 167 26.52 22.87 -1.33
CA HIS A 167 27.66 22.28 -2.01
C HIS A 167 28.93 22.91 -1.45
N ASP A 168 29.86 22.06 -1.02
CA ASP A 168 31.19 22.44 -0.51
C ASP A 168 32.14 21.27 -0.75
N ASP A 169 33.45 21.50 -0.53
CA ASP A 169 34.43 20.43 -0.47
C ASP A 169 34.12 19.51 0.70
N PHE A 170 34.35 18.22 0.53
CA PHE A 170 34.23 17.25 1.62
C PHE A 170 35.22 16.10 1.46
N SER A 171 35.47 15.38 2.55
CA SER A 171 36.29 14.17 2.54
C SER A 171 35.48 12.97 3.03
N ASP A 172 35.57 11.84 2.32
CA ASP A 172 34.96 10.60 2.70
C ASP A 172 35.93 9.42 2.60
N GLN A 173 36.18 8.72 3.71
CA GLN A 173 37.09 7.57 3.79
C GLN A 173 38.47 7.83 3.12
N GLU A 174 39.13 8.95 3.45
CA GLU A 174 40.43 9.40 2.91
C GLU A 174 40.39 9.79 1.42
N ILE A 175 39.20 10.00 0.85
CA ILE A 175 38.99 10.47 -0.51
C ILE A 175 38.49 11.90 -0.41
N ASP A 176 39.22 12.85 -1.02
CA ASP A 176 38.86 14.27 -1.08
C ASP A 176 38.01 14.53 -2.34
N PHE A 177 36.89 15.21 -2.16
CA PHE A 177 36.03 15.70 -3.22
C PHE A 177 36.08 17.24 -3.20
N GLU A 178 36.58 17.84 -4.28
CA GLU A 178 36.60 19.27 -4.46
C GLU A 178 35.37 19.73 -5.24
N TYR A 179 34.77 20.83 -4.83
CA TYR A 179 33.66 21.46 -5.53
C TYR A 179 34.15 22.66 -6.36
N ASP A 180 34.07 22.52 -7.68
CA ASP A 180 34.40 23.60 -8.62
C ASP A 180 33.18 24.54 -8.76
N GLU A 181 33.22 25.71 -8.09
CA GLU A 181 32.14 26.69 -8.14
C GLU A 181 31.91 27.26 -9.55
N ASP A 182 32.97 27.43 -10.36
CA ASP A 182 32.86 27.97 -11.72
C ASP A 182 32.14 26.98 -12.65
N LYS A 183 32.38 25.69 -12.48
CA LYS A 183 31.73 24.60 -13.23
C LYS A 183 30.45 24.09 -12.60
N GLN A 184 30.20 24.43 -11.35
CA GLN A 184 29.14 23.84 -10.53
C GLN A 184 29.17 22.31 -10.58
N ALA A 185 30.31 21.72 -10.29
CA ALA A 185 30.57 20.30 -10.41
C ALA A 185 31.57 19.81 -9.36
N TYR A 186 31.42 18.56 -8.95
CA TYR A 186 32.43 17.89 -8.13
C TYR A 186 33.49 17.25 -8.98
N ILE A 187 34.75 17.40 -8.55
CA ILE A 187 35.88 16.70 -9.12
C ILE A 187 35.92 15.30 -8.45
N VAL A 188 35.48 14.32 -9.17
CA VAL A 188 35.38 12.91 -8.66
C VAL A 188 36.67 12.19 -9.04
N PRO A 189 37.49 11.77 -8.07
CA PRO A 189 38.71 11.03 -8.36
C PRO A 189 38.43 9.62 -8.88
N VAL A 190 39.40 9.02 -9.55
CA VAL A 190 39.34 7.62 -9.97
C VAL A 190 39.52 6.72 -8.75
N THR A 191 38.42 6.29 -8.16
CA THR A 191 38.43 5.52 -6.93
C THR A 191 37.36 4.42 -6.95
N SER A 192 37.43 3.52 -5.96
CA SER A 192 36.41 2.53 -5.70
C SER A 192 35.35 3.09 -4.76
N PHE A 193 34.14 2.57 -4.85
CA PHE A 193 33.07 2.88 -3.92
C PHE A 193 33.47 2.53 -2.48
N PRO A 194 33.14 3.37 -1.47
CA PRO A 194 33.51 3.13 -0.08
C PRO A 194 32.89 1.82 0.43
N THR A 195 33.62 1.14 1.29
CA THR A 195 33.14 -0.05 1.96
C THR A 195 32.36 0.34 3.20
N GLY A 196 31.19 -0.23 3.38
CA GLY A 196 30.31 0.03 4.51
C GLY A 196 29.22 -1.02 4.64
N PHE A 197 28.20 -0.69 5.42
CA PHE A 197 27.05 -1.58 5.57
C PHE A 197 26.29 -1.71 4.26
N THR A 198 25.70 -2.91 4.06
CA THR A 198 24.77 -3.15 2.96
C THR A 198 23.35 -3.15 3.50
N PRO A 199 22.40 -2.42 2.89
CA PRO A 199 21.02 -2.42 3.34
C PRO A 199 20.30 -3.72 3.02
N LYS A 200 19.47 -4.16 3.96
CA LYS A 200 18.49 -5.22 3.77
C LYS A 200 17.16 -4.78 4.35
N VAL A 201 16.23 -4.39 3.51
CA VAL A 201 14.91 -4.00 3.95
C VAL A 201 14.16 -5.22 4.49
N GLU A 202 13.93 -5.24 5.80
CA GLU A 202 13.22 -6.33 6.46
C GLU A 202 11.72 -6.12 6.44
N LYS A 203 11.26 -4.90 6.68
CA LYS A 203 9.84 -4.59 6.83
C LYS A 203 9.49 -3.21 6.31
N ILE A 204 8.32 -3.10 5.70
CA ILE A 204 7.71 -1.83 5.31
C ILE A 204 6.32 -1.77 5.94
N LYS A 205 6.05 -0.72 6.72
CA LYS A 205 4.74 -0.41 7.29
C LYS A 205 4.24 0.89 6.68
N THR A 206 3.05 0.89 6.12
CA THR A 206 2.43 2.10 5.55
C THR A 206 1.12 2.39 6.27
N GLY A 207 0.93 3.63 6.71
CA GLY A 207 -0.30 4.06 7.37
C GLY A 207 -0.30 5.55 7.66
N GLY A 208 -1.48 6.20 7.63
CA GLY A 208 -1.62 7.60 8.01
C GLY A 208 -0.84 8.62 7.17
N GLY A 209 -0.40 8.26 5.95
CA GLY A 209 0.47 9.12 5.14
C GLY A 209 1.96 9.00 5.49
N GLU A 210 2.32 8.08 6.35
CA GLU A 210 3.69 7.73 6.73
C GLU A 210 4.05 6.33 6.24
N LYS A 211 5.31 6.12 5.93
CA LYS A 211 5.88 4.82 5.60
C LYS A 211 7.14 4.61 6.42
N ILE A 212 7.17 3.55 7.22
CA ILE A 212 8.32 3.16 8.04
C ILE A 212 9.00 1.98 7.35
N VAL A 213 10.23 2.19 6.93
CA VAL A 213 11.09 1.17 6.31
C VAL A 213 12.14 0.74 7.32
N THR A 214 11.99 -0.48 7.85
CA THR A 214 12.97 -1.07 8.77
C THR A 214 14.06 -1.74 7.96
N VAL A 215 15.29 -1.27 8.11
CA VAL A 215 16.48 -1.71 7.38
C VAL A 215 17.45 -2.40 8.32
N GLY A 216 17.80 -3.63 7.99
CA GLY A 216 18.92 -4.33 8.59
C GLY A 216 20.23 -3.91 7.93
N TYR A 217 21.22 -3.64 8.75
CA TYR A 217 22.57 -3.26 8.34
C TYR A 217 23.45 -4.49 8.32
N ILE A 218 23.79 -4.99 7.14
CA ILE A 218 24.70 -6.12 6.96
C ILE A 218 26.11 -5.59 6.98
N SER A 219 26.93 -6.08 7.94
CA SER A 219 28.35 -5.72 8.02
C SER A 219 29.11 -6.15 6.78
N PRO A 220 30.09 -5.36 6.31
CA PRO A 220 31.01 -5.80 5.28
C PRO A 220 31.82 -6.98 5.80
N ALA A 221 32.16 -7.94 4.91
CA ALA A 221 33.04 -9.03 5.26
C ALA A 221 34.42 -8.48 5.66
N THR A 222 34.86 -8.78 6.87
CA THR A 222 36.13 -8.27 7.42
C THR A 222 37.34 -8.96 6.84
N ASN A 223 37.15 -10.16 6.30
CA ASN A 223 38.19 -10.93 5.61
C ASN A 223 37.55 -11.99 4.69
N TRP A 224 38.34 -12.52 3.73
CA TRP A 224 37.90 -13.52 2.75
C TRP A 224 37.52 -14.90 3.34
N ASN A 225 37.85 -15.15 4.61
CA ASN A 225 37.47 -16.35 5.35
C ASN A 225 36.25 -16.11 6.27
N ASP A 226 35.71 -14.89 6.27
CA ASP A 226 34.58 -14.56 7.12
C ASP A 226 33.33 -15.22 6.58
N THR A 227 32.89 -16.27 7.25
CA THR A 227 31.63 -16.96 6.98
C THR A 227 30.47 -16.34 7.73
N SER A 228 30.66 -15.16 8.36
CA SER A 228 29.57 -14.38 8.95
C SER A 228 28.68 -13.81 7.82
N ASP A 229 28.13 -14.72 7.04
CA ASP A 229 27.43 -14.52 5.80
C ASP A 229 26.15 -13.71 6.04
N GLY A 230 26.24 -12.39 5.80
CA GLY A 230 25.06 -11.55 5.74
C GLY A 230 24.32 -11.36 7.06
N SER A 231 24.99 -11.53 8.22
CA SER A 231 24.34 -11.25 9.50
C SER A 231 24.06 -9.76 9.66
N VAL A 232 22.85 -9.44 10.12
CA VAL A 232 22.46 -8.07 10.42
C VAL A 232 23.11 -7.64 11.74
N SER A 233 23.80 -6.50 11.72
CA SER A 233 24.47 -5.94 12.90
C SER A 233 23.54 -5.07 13.74
N LYS A 234 22.64 -4.35 13.07
CA LYS A 234 21.65 -3.47 13.71
C LYS A 234 20.47 -3.25 12.78
N TYR A 235 19.34 -2.80 13.35
CA TYR A 235 18.18 -2.35 12.60
C TYR A 235 17.95 -0.87 12.80
N VAL A 236 17.59 -0.17 11.72
CA VAL A 236 17.29 1.26 11.70
C VAL A 236 15.97 1.48 10.99
N ASP A 237 15.12 2.35 11.54
CA ASP A 237 13.84 2.72 10.96
C ASP A 237 13.97 4.05 10.19
N TYR A 238 13.75 4.00 8.89
CA TYR A 238 13.69 5.13 7.99
C TYR A 238 12.23 5.57 7.83
N ILE A 239 11.93 6.81 8.23
CA ILE A 239 10.56 7.34 8.28
C ILE A 239 10.35 8.24 7.07
N PHE A 240 9.48 7.80 6.18
CA PHE A 240 9.11 8.55 4.99
C PHE A 240 7.72 9.15 5.15
N GLN A 241 7.55 10.41 4.76
CA GLN A 241 6.27 11.10 4.76
C GLN A 241 5.78 11.33 3.33
N LYS A 242 4.47 11.13 3.14
CA LYS A 242 3.82 11.31 1.84
C LYS A 242 3.69 12.79 1.50
N GLN A 243 4.21 13.16 0.34
CA GLN A 243 4.06 14.49 -0.24
C GLN A 243 3.53 14.36 -1.68
N GLY A 244 2.28 14.69 -1.87
CA GLY A 244 1.61 14.45 -3.14
C GLY A 244 1.43 12.96 -3.45
N LYS A 245 2.16 12.44 -4.42
CA LYS A 245 2.14 11.01 -4.80
C LYS A 245 3.35 10.24 -4.27
N GLU A 246 4.42 10.92 -3.90
CA GLU A 246 5.71 10.35 -3.52
C GLU A 246 5.89 10.35 -2.00
N TYR A 247 6.87 9.58 -1.53
CA TYR A 247 7.28 9.50 -0.14
C TYR A 247 8.73 9.96 -0.01
N TYR A 248 9.00 10.87 0.93
CA TYR A 248 10.33 11.41 1.18
C TYR A 248 10.75 11.17 2.61
N LEU A 249 12.05 10.91 2.80
CA LEU A 249 12.65 10.65 4.10
C LEU A 249 12.60 11.92 4.95
N VAL A 250 12.04 11.79 6.14
CA VAL A 250 11.92 12.91 7.10
C VAL A 250 12.65 12.66 8.41
N ALA A 251 12.83 11.38 8.80
CA ALA A 251 13.50 11.02 10.04
C ALA A 251 14.20 9.66 9.93
N ILE A 252 15.22 9.48 10.74
CA ILE A 252 15.90 8.20 10.96
C ILE A 252 15.89 7.92 12.47
N ARG A 253 15.47 6.74 12.87
CA ARG A 253 15.37 6.33 14.29
C ARG A 253 15.97 4.96 14.51
N GLU A 254 16.41 4.71 15.74
CA GLU A 254 16.72 3.34 16.15
C GLU A 254 15.46 2.48 16.05
N SER A 255 15.59 1.27 15.53
CA SER A 255 14.46 0.35 15.41
C SER A 255 14.23 -0.41 16.72
N GLU A 256 12.95 -0.69 17.02
CA GLU A 256 12.59 -1.61 18.10
C GLU A 256 12.97 -3.09 17.81
N MET A 257 13.28 -3.39 16.53
CA MET A 257 13.70 -4.71 16.11
C MET A 257 15.11 -5.01 16.65
N GLN A 258 15.26 -6.14 17.32
CA GLN A 258 16.55 -6.55 17.88
C GLN A 258 17.21 -7.61 17.00
N VAL A 259 18.54 -7.58 16.97
CA VAL A 259 19.32 -8.62 16.32
C VAL A 259 19.24 -9.89 17.16
N GLU A 260 18.86 -11.00 16.54
CA GLU A 260 18.86 -12.31 17.18
C GLU A 260 20.31 -12.79 17.34
N ILE A 261 20.84 -12.65 18.54
CA ILE A 261 22.19 -13.13 18.85
C ILE A 261 22.08 -14.66 18.96
N ALA A 262 22.63 -15.37 17.98
CA ALA A 262 22.79 -16.82 18.09
C ALA A 262 23.56 -17.13 19.37
N PRO A 263 23.10 -18.09 20.20
CA PRO A 263 23.83 -18.46 21.39
C PRO A 263 25.25 -18.96 21.00
N ALA A 264 26.27 -18.35 21.59
CA ALA A 264 27.64 -18.78 21.38
C ALA A 264 27.73 -20.30 21.64
N GLU A 265 28.13 -21.08 20.64
CA GLU A 265 28.43 -22.47 20.82
C GLU A 265 29.50 -22.54 21.93
N SER A 266 29.11 -23.04 23.09
CA SER A 266 30.05 -23.31 24.17
C SER A 266 31.03 -24.32 23.63
N GLU A 267 32.29 -23.91 23.38
CA GLU A 267 33.41 -24.81 23.16
C GLU A 267 33.44 -25.79 24.33
N ALA A 268 32.92 -26.99 24.05
CA ALA A 268 33.09 -28.11 24.97
C ALA A 268 34.54 -28.51 24.92
N GLN A 269 35.24 -28.27 26.04
CA GLN A 269 36.58 -28.77 26.32
C GLN A 269 36.58 -30.28 26.37
#